data_089f9325e519c72a193a3ae46ebd11ba
#
_entry.id   089f9325e519c72a193a3ae46ebd11ba
#
_cell.length_a   1.000
_cell.length_b   1.000
_cell.length_c   1.000
_cell.angle_alpha   90.00
_cell.angle_beta   90.00
_cell.angle_gamma   90.00
#
_symmetry.space_group_name_H-M   'P 1'
#
loop_
_entity.id
_entity.type
_entity.pdbx_description
1 polymer ?
#
loop_
_entity_poly.entity_id
_entity_poly.type
_entity_poly.pdbx_seq_one_letter_code
_entity_poly.pdbx_strand_id
1 'polypeptide(L)'
;VRKLLFLYMRLIKQIPHERFLIQLHAYNGKFILSISLDQFEQSFKVSETDFPQVEQLESLIQGAFLTKCIQRFIEMRGDWMEIIQLKS
;
A
#
# COMPACT_ATOMS: atom_id res chain seq x y z
N VAL A 1 -19.22 7.71 3.70
CA VAL A 1 -18.21 8.33 2.85
C VAL A 1 -17.18 7.33 2.39
N ARG A 2 -16.63 6.51 3.31
CA ARG A 2 -15.68 5.48 2.94
C ARG A 2 -16.25 4.44 1.99
N LYS A 3 -17.51 4.08 2.18
CA LYS A 3 -18.17 3.11 1.30
C LYS A 3 -18.31 3.63 -0.12
N LEU A 4 -18.61 4.92 -0.27
CA LEU A 4 -18.71 5.55 -1.58
C LEU A 4 -17.36 5.55 -2.31
N LEU A 5 -16.28 5.90 -1.60
CA LEU A 5 -14.94 5.87 -2.17
C LEU A 5 -14.57 4.45 -2.62
N PHE A 6 -14.91 3.46 -1.80
CA PHE A 6 -14.62 2.07 -2.11
C PHE A 6 -15.36 1.60 -3.37
N LEU A 7 -16.59 2.05 -3.55
CA LEU A 7 -17.41 1.69 -4.72
C LEU A 7 -16.83 2.22 -6.02
N TYR A 8 -16.16 3.37 -5.98
CA TYR A 8 -15.58 3.99 -7.17
C TYR A 8 -14.13 3.62 -7.40
N MET A 9 -13.50 2.92 -6.46
CA MET A 9 -12.15 2.40 -6.64
C MET A 9 -12.20 1.11 -7.43
N ARG A 10 -11.36 1.03 -8.45
CA ARG A 10 -11.29 -0.16 -9.29
C ARG A 10 -9.96 -0.87 -9.08
N LEU A 11 -10.01 -2.14 -8.73
CA LEU A 11 -8.81 -2.94 -8.63
C LEU A 11 -8.23 -3.17 -10.01
N ILE A 12 -7.02 -2.68 -10.23
CA ILE A 12 -6.30 -2.85 -11.50
C ILE A 12 -5.52 -4.16 -11.47
N LYS A 13 -4.82 -4.41 -10.37
CA LYS A 13 -3.95 -5.56 -10.28
C LYS A 13 -3.61 -5.86 -8.83
N GLN A 14 -3.48 -7.14 -8.53
CA GLN A 14 -2.89 -7.60 -7.29
C GLN A 14 -1.52 -8.18 -7.63
N ILE A 15 -0.49 -7.65 -7.00
CA ILE A 15 0.89 -8.07 -7.27
C ILE A 15 1.23 -9.21 -6.30
N PRO A 16 1.55 -10.41 -6.80
CA PRO A 16 1.84 -11.54 -5.92
C PRO A 16 3.06 -11.27 -5.05
N HIS A 17 2.93 -11.58 -3.78
CA HIS A 17 4.03 -11.52 -2.82
C HIS A 17 3.75 -12.49 -1.69
N GLU A 18 4.78 -13.15 -1.19
CA GLU A 18 4.59 -14.19 -0.17
C GLU A 18 4.22 -13.64 1.21
N ARG A 19 4.51 -12.38 1.51
CA ARG A 19 4.24 -11.78 2.82
C ARG A 19 3.20 -10.69 2.79
N PHE A 20 3.20 -9.86 1.74
CA PHE A 20 2.37 -8.68 1.68
C PHE A 20 1.18 -8.88 0.75
N LEU A 21 0.09 -8.24 1.08
CA LEU A 21 -0.98 -8.03 0.12
C LEU A 21 -0.70 -6.71 -0.58
N ILE A 22 -0.31 -6.80 -1.85
CA ILE A 22 0.02 -5.63 -2.65
C ILE A 22 -1.07 -5.46 -3.69
N GLN A 23 -1.79 -4.35 -3.62
CA GLN A 23 -2.89 -4.07 -4.53
C GLN A 23 -2.73 -2.71 -5.16
N LEU A 24 -3.09 -2.63 -6.43
CA LEU A 24 -3.10 -1.39 -7.18
C LEU A 24 -4.52 -1.10 -7.62
N HIS A 25 -5.04 0.02 -7.18
CA HIS A 25 -6.37 0.49 -7.55
C HIS A 25 -6.26 1.76 -8.38
N ALA A 26 -7.29 2.02 -9.18
CA ALA A 26 -7.43 3.28 -9.89
C ALA A 26 -8.65 4.03 -9.35
N TYR A 27 -8.49 5.33 -9.14
CA TYR A 27 -9.55 6.19 -8.69
C TYR A 27 -9.26 7.63 -9.11
N ASN A 28 -10.18 8.20 -9.88
CA ASN A 28 -10.18 9.63 -10.19
C ASN A 28 -8.84 10.13 -10.76
N GLY A 29 -8.31 9.42 -11.77
CA GLY A 29 -7.05 9.80 -12.42
C GLY A 29 -5.80 9.51 -11.62
N LYS A 30 -5.91 8.73 -10.56
CA LYS A 30 -4.79 8.35 -9.71
C LYS A 30 -4.71 6.85 -9.55
N PHE A 31 -3.51 6.36 -9.39
CA PHE A 31 -3.29 5.00 -8.90
C PHE A 31 -3.10 5.05 -7.39
N ILE A 32 -3.70 4.10 -6.71
CA ILE A 32 -3.55 3.92 -5.27
C ILE A 32 -2.87 2.58 -5.05
N LEU A 33 -1.62 2.64 -4.61
CA LEU A 33 -0.84 1.46 -4.28
C LEU A 33 -0.97 1.21 -2.79
N SER A 34 -1.47 0.05 -2.41
CA SER A 34 -1.56 -0.32 -1.00
C SER A 34 -0.74 -1.57 -0.74
N ILE A 35 0.00 -1.55 0.34
CA ILE A 35 0.82 -2.67 0.81
C ILE A 35 0.40 -2.96 2.23
N SER A 36 -0.18 -4.14 2.44
CA SER A 36 -0.75 -4.52 3.73
C SER A 36 0.01 -5.69 4.33
N LEU A 37 0.23 -5.62 5.63
CA LEU A 37 0.84 -6.70 6.40
C LEU A 37 0.14 -6.73 7.75
N ASP A 38 -0.56 -7.82 8.05
CA ASP A 38 -1.35 -7.96 9.27
C ASP A 38 -2.35 -6.80 9.40
N GLN A 39 -2.25 -6.04 10.47
CA GLN A 39 -3.15 -4.91 10.74
C GLN A 39 -2.64 -3.59 10.18
N PHE A 40 -1.46 -3.58 9.58
CA PHE A 40 -0.83 -2.37 9.09
C PHE A 40 -0.96 -2.24 7.59
N GLU A 41 -1.06 -1.02 7.12
CA GLU A 41 -1.13 -0.73 5.71
C GLU A 41 -0.33 0.52 5.38
N GLN A 42 0.39 0.47 4.28
CA GLN A 42 1.04 1.65 3.70
C GLN A 42 0.39 1.91 2.35
N SER A 43 0.01 3.15 2.11
CA SER A 43 -0.73 3.52 0.92
C SER A 43 -0.08 4.71 0.24
N PHE A 44 0.02 4.64 -1.09
CA PHE A 44 0.65 5.67 -1.92
C PHE A 44 -0.29 6.05 -3.04
N LYS A 45 -0.51 7.34 -3.22
CA LYS A 45 -1.33 7.87 -4.31
C LYS A 45 -0.40 8.51 -5.33
N VAL A 46 -0.47 8.05 -6.56
CA VAL A 46 0.35 8.60 -7.65
C VAL A 46 -0.55 8.96 -8.82
N SER A 47 -0.14 9.97 -9.58
CA SER A 47 -0.89 10.37 -10.76
C SER A 47 -0.72 9.33 -11.88
N GLU A 48 -1.81 9.03 -12.59
CA GLU A 48 -1.74 8.14 -13.75
C GLU A 48 -0.83 8.71 -14.84
N THR A 49 -0.67 10.03 -14.90
CA THR A 49 0.19 10.65 -15.89
C THR A 49 1.67 10.38 -15.65
N ASP A 50 2.05 10.14 -14.39
CA ASP A 50 3.43 9.79 -14.06
C ASP A 50 3.78 8.37 -14.49
N PHE A 51 2.78 7.50 -14.58
CA PHE A 51 2.97 6.11 -14.96
C PHE A 51 1.94 5.73 -16.01
N PRO A 52 2.14 6.18 -17.26
CA PRO A 52 1.18 5.85 -18.33
C PRO A 52 1.03 4.36 -18.56
N GLN A 53 2.06 3.59 -18.22
CA GLN A 53 2.00 2.13 -18.31
C GLN A 53 2.13 1.54 -16.91
N VAL A 54 1.12 0.79 -16.49
CA VAL A 54 1.07 0.15 -15.17
C VAL A 54 2.28 -0.74 -14.92
N GLU A 55 2.80 -1.37 -15.97
CA GLU A 55 3.95 -2.26 -15.88
C GLU A 55 5.20 -1.54 -15.40
N GLN A 56 5.35 -0.26 -15.70
CA GLN A 56 6.47 0.52 -15.20
C GLN A 56 6.39 0.67 -13.69
N LEU A 57 5.21 1.01 -13.18
CA LEU A 57 4.99 1.13 -11.75
C LEU A 57 5.25 -0.21 -11.06
N GLU A 58 4.71 -1.28 -11.62
CA GLU A 58 4.86 -2.62 -11.07
C GLU A 58 6.34 -3.01 -10.96
N SER A 59 7.14 -2.70 -11.98
CA SER A 59 8.56 -3.06 -11.96
C SER A 59 9.34 -2.30 -10.90
N LEU A 60 8.90 -1.10 -10.53
CA LEU A 60 9.55 -0.28 -9.52
C LEU A 60 9.17 -0.66 -8.09
N ILE A 61 8.08 -1.41 -7.90
CA ILE A 61 7.59 -1.83 -6.59
C ILE A 61 8.36 -3.04 -6.05
N GLN A 62 9.52 -3.32 -6.55
CA GLN A 62 10.30 -4.49 -6.16
C GLN A 62 11.55 -4.06 -5.37
N GLY A 63 12.23 -5.03 -4.80
CA GLY A 63 13.57 -4.83 -4.23
C GLY A 63 13.63 -3.74 -3.15
N ALA A 64 14.38 -2.68 -3.43
CA ALA A 64 14.67 -1.64 -2.44
C ALA A 64 13.42 -0.96 -1.90
N PHE A 65 12.40 -0.75 -2.72
CA PHE A 65 11.15 -0.14 -2.28
C PHE A 65 10.47 -1.00 -1.22
N LEU A 66 10.35 -2.30 -1.48
CA LEU A 66 9.72 -3.22 -0.53
C LEU A 66 10.54 -3.35 0.75
N THR A 67 11.86 -3.31 0.65
CA THR A 67 12.73 -3.32 1.82
C THR A 67 12.43 -2.14 2.74
N LYS A 68 12.26 -0.96 2.16
CA LYS A 68 11.89 0.23 2.92
C LYS A 68 10.51 0.10 3.55
N CYS A 69 9.57 -0.52 2.84
CA CYS A 69 8.25 -0.79 3.41
C CYS A 69 8.32 -1.72 4.61
N ILE A 70 9.17 -2.74 4.54
CA ILE A 70 9.39 -3.65 5.67
C ILE A 70 9.89 -2.88 6.89
N GLN A 71 10.86 -1.99 6.69
CA GLN A 71 11.41 -1.19 7.79
C GLN A 71 10.34 -0.31 8.43
N ARG A 72 9.46 0.29 7.61
CA ARG A 72 8.36 1.08 8.13
C ARG A 72 7.36 0.23 8.93
N PHE A 73 7.07 -0.97 8.45
CA PHE A 73 6.19 -1.88 9.19
C PHE A 73 6.77 -2.25 10.55
N ILE A 74 8.08 -2.44 10.63
CA ILE A 74 8.75 -2.71 11.91
C ILE A 74 8.56 -1.53 12.86
N GLU A 75 8.76 -0.32 12.37
CA GLU A 75 8.56 0.90 13.17
C GLU A 75 7.09 1.05 13.60
N MET A 76 6.17 0.81 12.67
CA MET A 76 4.74 0.88 12.98
C MET A 76 4.36 -0.11 14.07
N ARG A 77 4.89 -1.31 14.01
CA ARG A 77 4.64 -2.32 15.04
C ARG A 77 5.21 -1.88 16.38
N GLY A 78 6.41 -1.32 16.40
CA GLY A 78 7.02 -0.79 17.61
C GLY A 78 6.17 0.28 18.25
N ASP A 79 5.70 1.23 17.46
CA ASP A 79 4.83 2.29 17.94
C ASP A 79 3.53 1.75 18.51
N TRP A 80 2.94 0.78 17.84
CA TRP A 80 1.71 0.17 18.29
C TRP A 80 1.90 -0.61 19.59
N MET A 81 3.03 -1.31 19.72
CA MET A 81 3.34 -2.02 20.96
C MET A 81 3.53 -1.07 22.16
N GLU A 82 4.11 0.10 21.91
CA GLU A 82 4.21 1.12 22.94
C GLU A 82 2.82 1.58 23.41
N ILE A 83 1.91 1.79 22.48
CA ILE A 83 0.54 2.18 22.81
C ILE A 83 -0.13 1.10 23.67
N ILE A 84 0.06 -0.17 23.30
CA ILE A 84 -0.50 -1.28 24.06
C ILE A 84 0.05 -1.30 25.47
N GLN A 85 1.35 -1.06 25.64
CA GLN A 85 1.98 -1.02 26.96
C GLN A 85 1.47 0.13 27.80
N LEU A 86 1.24 1.28 27.19
CA LEU A 86 0.69 2.44 27.90
C LEU A 86 -0.73 2.18 28.38
N LYS A 87 -1.47 1.31 27.70
CA LYS A 87 -2.81 0.94 28.11
C LYS A 87 -2.81 0.11 29.39
N SER A 88 -1.76 -0.65 29.62
CA SER A 88 -1.62 -1.49 30.81
C SER A 88 -1.23 -0.62 32.01
#